data_58da52565c5aa0d7e88b9fca3e0bae9f
#
_entry.id   58da52565c5aa0d7e88b9fca3e0bae9f
#
_cell.length_a   1.000
_cell.length_b   1.000
_cell.length_c   1.000
_cell.angle_alpha   90.00
_cell.angle_beta   90.00
_cell.angle_gamma   90.00
#
_symmetry.space_group_name_H-M   'P 1'
#
loop_
_entity.id
_entity.type
_entity.pdbx_description
1 polymer ?
#
loop_
_entity_poly.entity_id
_entity_poly.type
_entity_poly.pdbx_seq_one_letter_code
_entity_poly.pdbx_strand_id
1 'polypeptide(L)'
;TKRFPGVVALNGVQFQLKQGEIHALMGENGAGKSTLIKVITGVHEPEEGDILINGRKVVFKNTNDSAANSIAAIYQHSTVYPYLSVTENIFIGHESLTRAGSIKWNEMHARAKELLMSLGCDINPRTRMVNLSVAEQQIVEISKAVSSKARIVIMDEPTAALSKRECEELYRITEKLKAEGTSIIFISHRMEDMYRLADRVTVFRDARYIGTWDVDKISKDELISAMVGREVTQLYPKQAVPIGETALEVKGLTKKGYFKDISFDVKKGEIFGLTGLVGAGRSEVCQGICGLLK
;
A
#
# COMPACT_ATOMS: atom_id res chain seq x y z
N THR A 1 7.13 -20.47 8.28
CA THR A 1 7.23 -19.93 9.66
C THR A 1 8.35 -18.90 9.75
N LYS A 2 8.09 -17.79 10.45
CA LYS A 2 9.08 -16.76 10.77
C LYS A 2 8.92 -16.28 12.21
N ARG A 3 10.01 -16.32 12.99
CA ARG A 3 10.06 -15.89 14.38
C ARG A 3 11.02 -14.71 14.54
N PHE A 4 10.67 -13.83 15.46
CA PHE A 4 11.55 -12.77 15.97
C PHE A 4 11.61 -12.88 17.49
N PRO A 5 12.60 -12.27 18.18
CA PRO A 5 12.63 -12.29 19.63
C PRO A 5 11.29 -11.87 20.25
N GLY A 6 10.66 -12.78 20.99
CA GLY A 6 9.39 -12.55 21.69
C GLY A 6 8.11 -12.66 20.82
N VAL A 7 8.20 -12.91 19.48
CA VAL A 7 7.01 -12.99 18.65
C VAL A 7 7.15 -13.99 17.48
N VAL A 8 6.08 -14.75 17.23
CA VAL A 8 5.95 -15.57 16.02
C VAL A 8 5.17 -14.74 14.99
N ALA A 9 5.86 -14.21 13.99
CA ALA A 9 5.28 -13.31 13.00
C ALA A 9 4.61 -14.04 11.83
N LEU A 10 5.03 -15.30 11.54
CA LEU A 10 4.37 -16.22 10.61
C LEU A 10 4.41 -17.62 11.22
N ASN A 11 3.26 -18.24 11.40
CA ASN A 11 3.11 -19.55 12.04
C ASN A 11 2.47 -20.55 11.07
N GLY A 12 3.29 -21.30 10.34
CA GLY A 12 2.81 -22.30 9.39
C GLY A 12 1.90 -21.73 8.30
N VAL A 13 2.14 -20.48 7.86
CA VAL A 13 1.30 -19.84 6.83
C VAL A 13 1.54 -20.45 5.47
N GLN A 14 0.52 -20.41 4.62
CA GLN A 14 0.60 -20.78 3.22
C GLN A 14 0.01 -19.66 2.35
N PHE A 15 0.59 -19.48 1.17
CA PHE A 15 0.15 -18.52 0.17
C PHE A 15 0.47 -19.05 -1.22
N GLN A 16 -0.47 -18.92 -2.14
CA GLN A 16 -0.29 -19.37 -3.52
C GLN A 16 -0.74 -18.29 -4.49
N LEU A 17 0.17 -17.82 -5.34
CA LEU A 17 -0.12 -16.90 -6.44
C LEU A 17 -0.18 -17.69 -7.75
N LYS A 18 -1.28 -17.56 -8.50
CA LYS A 18 -1.39 -18.11 -9.86
C LYS A 18 -0.79 -17.13 -10.87
N GLN A 19 -0.36 -17.66 -12.00
CA GLN A 19 0.16 -16.81 -13.08
C GLN A 19 -0.94 -15.91 -13.65
N GLY A 20 -0.63 -14.61 -13.78
CA GLY A 20 -1.53 -13.61 -14.34
C GLY A 20 -2.74 -13.28 -13.47
N GLU A 21 -2.73 -13.59 -12.16
CA GLU A 21 -3.79 -13.17 -11.24
C GLU A 21 -3.38 -11.95 -10.41
N ILE A 22 -4.37 -11.19 -9.96
CA ILE A 22 -4.25 -10.25 -8.85
C ILE A 22 -4.77 -10.96 -7.61
N HIS A 23 -3.87 -11.25 -6.68
CA HIS A 23 -4.20 -11.94 -5.42
C HIS A 23 -4.12 -10.97 -4.26
N ALA A 24 -5.24 -10.71 -3.61
CA ALA A 24 -5.26 -9.86 -2.43
C ALA A 24 -4.78 -10.61 -1.18
N LEU A 25 -3.94 -9.98 -0.38
CA LEU A 25 -3.57 -10.46 0.96
C LEU A 25 -4.15 -9.52 2.01
N MET A 26 -5.08 -10.01 2.80
CA MET A 26 -5.80 -9.24 3.80
C MET A 26 -5.57 -9.77 5.22
N GLY A 27 -5.90 -8.94 6.21
CA GLY A 27 -5.78 -9.25 7.63
C GLY A 27 -5.55 -7.97 8.44
N GLU A 28 -5.75 -8.03 9.75
CA GLU A 28 -5.50 -6.91 10.65
C GLU A 28 -4.01 -6.53 10.73
N ASN A 29 -3.72 -5.39 11.36
CA ASN A 29 -2.33 -5.01 11.64
C ASN A 29 -1.69 -6.05 12.58
N GLY A 30 -0.47 -6.47 12.26
CA GLY A 30 0.20 -7.54 12.99
C GLY A 30 -0.13 -8.97 12.53
N ALA A 31 -1.03 -9.15 11.57
CA ALA A 31 -1.40 -10.49 11.05
C ALA A 31 -0.28 -11.22 10.28
N GLY A 32 0.87 -10.56 10.05
CA GLY A 32 2.03 -11.18 9.38
C GLY A 32 2.19 -10.81 7.89
N LYS A 33 1.30 -10.00 7.31
CA LYS A 33 1.33 -9.63 5.88
C LYS A 33 2.68 -9.07 5.43
N SER A 34 3.16 -8.02 6.07
CA SER A 34 4.45 -7.37 5.72
C SER A 34 5.65 -8.29 6.02
N THR A 35 5.53 -9.22 6.97
CA THR A 35 6.56 -10.25 7.21
C THR A 35 6.60 -11.24 6.06
N LEU A 36 5.45 -11.68 5.53
CA LEU A 36 5.40 -12.54 4.35
C LEU A 36 6.06 -11.87 3.15
N ILE A 37 5.75 -10.57 2.91
CA ILE A 37 6.41 -9.82 1.82
C ILE A 37 7.93 -9.84 2.00
N LYS A 38 8.41 -9.52 3.19
CA LYS A 38 9.85 -9.49 3.48
C LYS A 38 10.52 -10.86 3.29
N VAL A 39 9.78 -11.96 3.52
CA VAL A 39 10.26 -13.33 3.21
C VAL A 39 10.29 -13.55 1.70
N ILE A 40 9.23 -13.22 0.96
CA ILE A 40 9.17 -13.39 -0.50
C ILE A 40 10.18 -12.49 -1.22
N THR A 41 10.50 -11.33 -0.66
CA THR A 41 11.49 -10.40 -1.24
C THR A 41 12.93 -10.67 -0.78
N GLY A 42 13.17 -11.69 0.03
CA GLY A 42 14.52 -12.05 0.50
C GLY A 42 15.12 -11.10 1.55
N VAL A 43 14.29 -10.23 2.16
CA VAL A 43 14.71 -9.39 3.30
C VAL A 43 14.85 -10.22 4.57
N HIS A 44 14.00 -11.25 4.71
CA HIS A 44 14.04 -12.20 5.82
C HIS A 44 14.07 -13.62 5.28
N GLU A 45 14.92 -14.45 5.86
CA GLU A 45 14.92 -15.89 5.62
C GLU A 45 13.89 -16.56 6.55
N PRO A 46 13.03 -17.46 6.05
CA PRO A 46 12.12 -18.24 6.90
C PRO A 46 12.91 -19.29 7.70
N GLU A 47 12.47 -19.63 8.90
CA GLU A 47 13.05 -20.73 9.69
C GLU A 47 12.51 -22.09 9.23
N GLU A 48 11.25 -22.12 8.76
CA GLU A 48 10.61 -23.37 8.31
C GLU A 48 9.73 -23.08 7.08
N GLY A 49 9.61 -24.07 6.22
CA GLY A 49 8.81 -23.98 5.00
C GLY A 49 9.65 -23.65 3.77
N ASP A 50 8.99 -23.63 2.63
CA ASP A 50 9.63 -23.50 1.33
C ASP A 50 8.96 -22.42 0.49
N ILE A 51 9.77 -21.73 -0.33
CA ILE A 51 9.29 -20.86 -1.40
C ILE A 51 9.44 -21.64 -2.70
N LEU A 52 8.35 -21.72 -3.45
CA LEU A 52 8.32 -22.40 -4.75
C LEU A 52 7.97 -21.39 -5.85
N ILE A 53 8.77 -21.36 -6.91
CA ILE A 53 8.47 -20.61 -8.14
C ILE A 53 8.36 -21.61 -9.28
N ASN A 54 7.20 -21.64 -9.93
CA ASN A 54 6.89 -22.62 -10.99
C ASN A 54 7.19 -24.07 -10.55
N GLY A 55 6.84 -24.41 -9.30
CA GLY A 55 7.05 -25.74 -8.72
C GLY A 55 8.50 -26.06 -8.31
N ARG A 56 9.44 -25.15 -8.49
CA ARG A 56 10.84 -25.34 -8.10
C ARG A 56 11.12 -24.59 -6.79
N LYS A 57 11.74 -25.28 -5.85
CA LYS A 57 12.19 -24.68 -4.58
C LYS A 57 13.29 -23.66 -4.85
N VAL A 58 13.10 -22.47 -4.28
CA VAL A 58 14.09 -21.37 -4.31
C VAL A 58 14.43 -20.95 -2.89
N VAL A 59 15.64 -20.45 -2.69
CA VAL A 59 16.11 -19.88 -1.43
C VAL A 59 16.59 -18.47 -1.71
N PHE A 60 16.05 -17.50 -0.99
CA PHE A 60 16.48 -16.11 -1.08
C PHE A 60 17.29 -15.74 0.15
N LYS A 61 18.57 -15.43 -0.06
CA LYS A 61 19.49 -14.95 0.98
C LYS A 61 19.50 -13.42 1.09
N ASN A 62 19.05 -12.74 0.04
CA ASN A 62 18.97 -11.29 -0.06
C ASN A 62 17.97 -10.87 -1.14
N THR A 63 17.72 -9.57 -1.24
CA THR A 63 16.77 -9.01 -2.19
C THR A 63 17.17 -9.16 -3.66
N ASN A 64 18.45 -9.31 -3.97
CA ASN A 64 18.91 -9.56 -5.33
C ASN A 64 18.47 -10.95 -5.83
N ASP A 65 18.41 -11.94 -4.93
CA ASP A 65 17.96 -13.29 -5.29
C ASP A 65 16.49 -13.29 -5.70
N SER A 66 15.64 -12.52 -5.00
CA SER A 66 14.22 -12.37 -5.37
C SER A 66 14.05 -11.58 -6.67
N ALA A 67 14.82 -10.51 -6.86
CA ALA A 67 14.83 -9.73 -8.11
C ALA A 67 15.30 -10.59 -9.31
N ALA A 68 16.33 -11.43 -9.15
CA ALA A 68 16.77 -12.38 -10.18
C ALA A 68 15.68 -13.41 -10.56
N ASN A 69 14.73 -13.67 -9.66
CA ASN A 69 13.54 -14.47 -9.90
C ASN A 69 12.33 -13.65 -10.40
N SER A 70 12.57 -12.43 -10.89
CA SER A 70 11.58 -11.52 -11.46
C SER A 70 10.49 -11.10 -10.47
N ILE A 71 10.84 -10.93 -9.20
CA ILE A 71 9.97 -10.39 -8.16
C ILE A 71 10.37 -8.95 -7.88
N ALA A 72 9.41 -8.03 -7.91
CA ALA A 72 9.58 -6.64 -7.47
C ALA A 72 8.55 -6.30 -6.40
N ALA A 73 8.93 -5.43 -5.46
CA ALA A 73 8.01 -4.97 -4.41
C ALA A 73 7.96 -3.44 -4.37
N ILE A 74 6.75 -2.93 -4.24
CA ILE A 74 6.40 -1.55 -3.99
C ILE A 74 5.89 -1.52 -2.55
N TYR A 75 6.67 -0.91 -1.66
CA TYR A 75 6.39 -0.89 -0.23
C TYR A 75 5.48 0.28 0.16
N GLN A 76 4.79 0.15 1.28
CA GLN A 76 3.92 1.18 1.85
C GLN A 76 4.62 2.54 2.05
N HIS A 77 5.87 2.51 2.48
CA HIS A 77 6.71 3.71 2.51
C HIS A 77 7.52 3.77 1.23
N SER A 78 7.31 4.85 0.47
CA SER A 78 7.99 5.08 -0.80
C SER A 78 9.51 4.94 -0.65
N THR A 79 10.10 4.11 -1.53
CA THR A 79 11.55 3.86 -1.57
C THR A 79 12.25 4.72 -2.62
N VAL A 80 11.62 5.82 -3.02
CA VAL A 80 12.18 6.74 -4.01
C VAL A 80 13.30 7.60 -3.42
N TYR A 81 14.22 7.98 -4.29
CA TYR A 81 15.26 8.95 -3.96
C TYR A 81 14.77 10.36 -4.34
N PRO A 82 14.40 11.22 -3.37
CA PRO A 82 13.67 12.47 -3.61
C PRO A 82 14.40 13.45 -4.52
N TYR A 83 15.72 13.49 -4.43
CA TYR A 83 16.55 14.45 -5.16
C TYR A 83 17.04 13.94 -6.52
N LEU A 84 16.85 12.67 -6.81
CA LEU A 84 17.12 12.09 -8.12
C LEU A 84 15.92 12.31 -9.06
N SER A 85 16.20 12.31 -10.37
CA SER A 85 15.18 12.39 -11.40
C SER A 85 14.33 11.12 -11.47
N VAL A 86 13.19 11.20 -12.13
CA VAL A 86 12.32 10.06 -12.46
C VAL A 86 13.12 8.97 -13.18
N THR A 87 13.92 9.36 -14.18
CA THR A 87 14.77 8.39 -14.90
C THR A 87 15.74 7.66 -13.98
N GLU A 88 16.42 8.38 -13.10
CA GLU A 88 17.34 7.75 -12.14
C GLU A 88 16.60 6.79 -11.22
N ASN A 89 15.44 7.18 -10.70
CA ASN A 89 14.64 6.33 -9.83
C ASN A 89 14.15 5.06 -10.54
N ILE A 90 13.75 5.14 -11.81
CA ILE A 90 13.30 3.98 -12.59
C ILE A 90 14.44 2.99 -12.81
N PHE A 91 15.64 3.47 -13.17
CA PHE A 91 16.74 2.60 -13.64
C PHE A 91 17.87 2.40 -12.64
N ILE A 92 17.75 2.89 -11.40
CA ILE A 92 18.78 2.70 -10.37
C ILE A 92 19.08 1.21 -10.18
N GLY A 93 20.37 0.87 -10.30
CA GLY A 93 20.87 -0.51 -10.19
C GLY A 93 20.83 -1.33 -11.50
N HIS A 94 20.31 -0.75 -12.61
CA HIS A 94 20.28 -1.39 -13.93
C HIS A 94 20.41 -0.36 -15.07
N GLU A 95 21.30 0.60 -14.88
CA GLU A 95 21.56 1.68 -15.82
C GLU A 95 22.12 1.18 -17.15
N SER A 96 21.71 1.81 -18.27
CA SER A 96 22.30 1.55 -19.57
C SER A 96 23.68 2.20 -19.67
N LEU A 97 24.74 1.38 -19.84
CA LEU A 97 26.11 1.87 -19.92
C LEU A 97 26.64 1.82 -21.36
N THR A 98 27.55 2.76 -21.69
CA THR A 98 28.39 2.69 -22.89
C THR A 98 29.48 1.64 -22.70
N ARG A 99 30.21 1.31 -23.78
CA ARG A 99 31.38 0.44 -23.69
C ARG A 99 32.49 0.99 -22.78
N ALA A 100 32.53 2.32 -22.60
CA ALA A 100 33.47 3.00 -21.70
C ALA A 100 32.98 3.15 -20.24
N GLY A 101 31.81 2.54 -19.88
CA GLY A 101 31.24 2.59 -18.55
C GLY A 101 30.45 3.86 -18.20
N SER A 102 30.29 4.80 -19.14
CA SER A 102 29.48 5.99 -18.92
C SER A 102 27.99 5.72 -19.10
N ILE A 103 27.13 6.40 -18.33
CA ILE A 103 25.68 6.26 -18.41
C ILE A 103 25.13 6.88 -19.70
N LYS A 104 24.26 6.17 -20.40
CA LYS A 104 23.58 6.62 -21.62
C LYS A 104 22.32 7.42 -21.30
N TRP A 105 22.46 8.60 -20.76
CA TRP A 105 21.35 9.42 -20.27
C TRP A 105 20.22 9.64 -21.27
N ASN A 106 20.54 9.97 -22.52
CA ASN A 106 19.51 10.24 -23.53
C ASN A 106 18.66 8.99 -23.84
N GLU A 107 19.32 7.82 -23.92
CA GLU A 107 18.61 6.52 -24.10
C GLU A 107 17.72 6.23 -22.89
N MET A 108 18.23 6.41 -21.67
CA MET A 108 17.47 6.18 -20.44
C MET A 108 16.28 7.14 -20.30
N HIS A 109 16.45 8.42 -20.63
CA HIS A 109 15.34 9.38 -20.62
C HIS A 109 14.26 9.02 -21.64
N ALA A 110 14.64 8.60 -22.85
CA ALA A 110 13.68 8.16 -23.86
C ALA A 110 12.91 6.92 -23.41
N ARG A 111 13.60 5.90 -22.90
CA ARG A 111 12.98 4.68 -22.35
C ARG A 111 12.07 4.96 -21.17
N ALA A 112 12.47 5.86 -20.25
CA ALA A 112 11.61 6.26 -19.13
C ALA A 112 10.33 6.94 -19.64
N LYS A 113 10.43 7.81 -20.66
CA LYS A 113 9.26 8.46 -21.25
C LYS A 113 8.31 7.46 -21.90
N GLU A 114 8.86 6.53 -22.71
CA GLU A 114 8.07 5.47 -23.35
C GLU A 114 7.34 4.61 -22.31
N LEU A 115 8.04 4.23 -21.23
CA LEU A 115 7.47 3.42 -20.15
C LEU A 115 6.34 4.15 -19.44
N LEU A 116 6.52 5.41 -19.04
CA LEU A 116 5.49 6.21 -18.39
C LEU A 116 4.29 6.41 -19.31
N MET A 117 4.51 6.73 -20.58
CA MET A 117 3.45 6.84 -21.59
C MET A 117 2.71 5.52 -21.80
N SER A 118 3.41 4.39 -21.79
CA SER A 118 2.77 3.08 -21.88
C SER A 118 1.82 2.82 -20.70
N LEU A 119 2.13 3.33 -19.50
CA LEU A 119 1.22 3.28 -18.34
C LEU A 119 0.12 4.35 -18.39
N GLY A 120 0.15 5.24 -19.40
CA GLY A 120 -0.81 6.30 -19.62
C GLY A 120 -0.52 7.58 -18.85
N CYS A 121 0.73 7.77 -18.40
CA CYS A 121 1.14 8.90 -17.57
C CYS A 121 2.13 9.80 -18.31
N ASP A 122 1.84 11.10 -18.35
CA ASP A 122 2.71 12.10 -18.98
C ASP A 122 3.57 12.82 -17.95
N ILE A 123 4.52 12.10 -17.37
CA ILE A 123 5.50 12.65 -16.43
C ILE A 123 6.81 12.93 -17.19
N ASN A 124 7.42 14.11 -16.93
CA ASN A 124 8.72 14.42 -17.52
C ASN A 124 9.82 13.59 -16.82
N PRO A 125 10.56 12.73 -17.54
CA PRO A 125 11.60 11.87 -16.97
C PRO A 125 12.76 12.62 -16.26
N ARG A 126 12.93 13.89 -16.54
CA ARG A 126 13.98 14.72 -15.92
C ARG A 126 13.53 15.41 -14.62
N THR A 127 12.24 15.35 -14.30
CA THR A 127 11.71 15.93 -13.05
C THR A 127 12.29 15.19 -11.85
N ARG A 128 12.65 15.92 -10.80
CA ARG A 128 13.06 15.32 -9.51
C ARG A 128 11.84 14.78 -8.79
N MET A 129 12.01 13.65 -8.11
CA MET A 129 10.92 12.97 -7.40
C MET A 129 10.26 13.87 -6.35
N VAL A 130 11.00 14.74 -5.66
CA VAL A 130 10.46 15.66 -4.65
C VAL A 130 9.41 16.64 -5.20
N ASN A 131 9.41 16.87 -6.51
CA ASN A 131 8.46 17.77 -7.19
C ASN A 131 7.20 17.04 -7.70
N LEU A 132 7.10 15.75 -7.50
CA LEU A 132 5.97 14.94 -7.91
C LEU A 132 4.97 14.77 -6.75
N SER A 133 3.69 14.67 -7.08
CA SER A 133 2.65 14.23 -6.15
C SER A 133 2.90 12.78 -5.69
N VAL A 134 2.26 12.38 -4.59
CA VAL A 134 2.36 11.01 -4.07
C VAL A 134 1.92 9.98 -5.11
N ALA A 135 0.85 10.27 -5.86
CA ALA A 135 0.37 9.41 -6.93
C ALA A 135 1.38 9.25 -8.06
N GLU A 136 2.00 10.35 -8.51
CA GLU A 136 3.04 10.29 -9.55
C GLU A 136 4.28 9.53 -9.07
N GLN A 137 4.68 9.69 -7.79
CA GLN A 137 5.77 8.91 -7.20
C GLN A 137 5.44 7.41 -7.21
N GLN A 138 4.21 7.03 -6.88
CA GLN A 138 3.74 5.66 -6.95
C GLN A 138 3.83 5.07 -8.37
N ILE A 139 3.45 5.86 -9.38
CA ILE A 139 3.57 5.45 -10.79
C ILE A 139 5.04 5.25 -11.18
N VAL A 140 5.95 6.07 -10.69
CA VAL A 140 7.39 5.88 -10.93
C VAL A 140 7.90 4.59 -10.27
N GLU A 141 7.45 4.23 -9.07
CA GLU A 141 7.80 2.96 -8.43
C GLU A 141 7.26 1.76 -9.22
N ILE A 142 6.02 1.84 -9.73
CA ILE A 142 5.48 0.82 -10.64
C ILE A 142 6.33 0.74 -11.91
N SER A 143 6.69 1.89 -12.49
CA SER A 143 7.55 1.95 -13.68
C SER A 143 8.92 1.30 -13.44
N LYS A 144 9.50 1.45 -12.25
CA LYS A 144 10.73 0.76 -11.83
C LYS A 144 10.53 -0.76 -11.85
N ALA A 145 9.44 -1.26 -11.26
CA ALA A 145 9.13 -2.69 -11.26
C ALA A 145 8.96 -3.25 -12.69
N VAL A 146 8.26 -2.52 -13.56
CA VAL A 146 8.08 -2.90 -14.97
C VAL A 146 9.40 -2.85 -15.74
N SER A 147 10.23 -1.83 -15.51
CA SER A 147 11.54 -1.68 -16.18
C SER A 147 12.49 -2.83 -15.91
N SER A 148 12.39 -3.45 -14.73
CA SER A 148 13.14 -4.65 -14.33
C SER A 148 12.54 -5.96 -14.90
N LYS A 149 11.48 -5.89 -15.71
CA LYS A 149 10.76 -7.06 -16.28
C LYS A 149 10.24 -8.00 -15.20
N ALA A 150 9.77 -7.46 -14.10
CA ALA A 150 9.17 -8.24 -13.03
C ALA A 150 7.95 -9.02 -13.54
N ARG A 151 7.89 -10.32 -13.21
CA ARG A 151 6.74 -11.19 -13.47
C ARG A 151 5.79 -11.26 -12.28
N ILE A 152 6.30 -10.97 -11.11
CA ILE A 152 5.54 -10.87 -9.87
C ILE A 152 5.79 -9.49 -9.28
N VAL A 153 4.72 -8.72 -9.10
CA VAL A 153 4.76 -7.40 -8.48
C VAL A 153 3.98 -7.45 -7.17
N ILE A 154 4.62 -7.05 -6.09
CA ILE A 154 3.99 -6.92 -4.78
C ILE A 154 3.68 -5.45 -4.56
N MET A 155 2.44 -5.12 -4.21
CA MET A 155 1.98 -3.76 -3.91
C MET A 155 1.46 -3.73 -2.48
N ASP A 156 2.22 -3.08 -1.58
CA ASP A 156 1.89 -2.98 -0.16
C ASP A 156 1.20 -1.66 0.14
N GLU A 157 -0.12 -1.68 0.34
CA GLU A 157 -1.01 -0.54 0.61
C GLU A 157 -0.87 0.62 -0.39
N PRO A 158 -0.87 0.38 -1.70
CA PRO A 158 -0.55 1.41 -2.68
C PRO A 158 -1.61 2.52 -2.78
N THR A 159 -2.80 2.33 -2.21
CA THR A 159 -3.93 3.29 -2.25
C THR A 159 -4.06 4.15 -1.00
N ALA A 160 -3.25 3.90 0.06
CA ALA A 160 -3.46 4.48 1.38
C ALA A 160 -3.45 6.02 1.41
N ALA A 161 -2.63 6.66 0.59
CA ALA A 161 -2.47 8.11 0.54
C ALA A 161 -3.10 8.77 -0.71
N LEU A 162 -3.84 8.00 -1.52
CA LEU A 162 -4.39 8.45 -2.79
C LEU A 162 -5.83 8.93 -2.68
N SER A 163 -6.19 9.94 -3.47
CA SER A 163 -7.57 10.34 -3.71
C SER A 163 -8.31 9.28 -4.52
N LYS A 164 -9.65 9.33 -4.55
CA LYS A 164 -10.47 8.38 -5.34
C LYS A 164 -10.07 8.35 -6.82
N ARG A 165 -9.81 9.52 -7.43
CA ARG A 165 -9.40 9.62 -8.82
C ARG A 165 -8.04 8.95 -9.06
N GLU A 166 -7.08 9.16 -8.18
CA GLU A 166 -5.75 8.55 -8.25
C GLU A 166 -5.82 7.04 -8.02
N CYS A 167 -6.71 6.56 -7.14
CA CYS A 167 -6.96 5.12 -6.99
C CYS A 167 -7.45 4.49 -8.30
N GLU A 168 -8.41 5.12 -9.00
CA GLU A 168 -8.91 4.60 -10.28
C GLU A 168 -7.80 4.54 -11.35
N GLU A 169 -6.90 5.52 -11.36
CA GLU A 169 -5.74 5.48 -12.25
C GLU A 169 -4.78 4.32 -11.91
N LEU A 170 -4.51 4.11 -10.63
CA LEU A 170 -3.72 2.98 -10.16
C LEU A 170 -4.37 1.64 -10.52
N TYR A 171 -5.70 1.51 -10.36
CA TYR A 171 -6.43 0.30 -10.72
C TYR A 171 -6.28 -0.01 -12.21
N ARG A 172 -6.44 0.99 -13.07
CA ARG A 172 -6.26 0.85 -14.52
C ARG A 172 -4.84 0.38 -14.89
N ILE A 173 -3.82 0.93 -14.23
CA ILE A 173 -2.43 0.50 -14.42
C ILE A 173 -2.25 -0.95 -13.96
N THR A 174 -2.80 -1.30 -12.81
CA THR A 174 -2.73 -2.66 -12.23
C THR A 174 -3.42 -3.69 -13.14
N GLU A 175 -4.60 -3.38 -13.66
CA GLU A 175 -5.32 -4.22 -14.63
C GLU A 175 -4.55 -4.39 -15.94
N LYS A 176 -3.89 -3.33 -16.41
CA LYS A 176 -3.04 -3.39 -17.59
C LYS A 176 -1.85 -4.33 -17.38
N LEU A 177 -1.16 -4.23 -16.26
CA LEU A 177 -0.04 -5.12 -15.92
C LEU A 177 -0.49 -6.58 -15.87
N LYS A 178 -1.66 -6.85 -15.28
CA LYS A 178 -2.27 -8.19 -15.29
C LYS A 178 -2.52 -8.67 -16.72
N ALA A 179 -3.11 -7.84 -17.57
CA ALA A 179 -3.39 -8.19 -18.96
C ALA A 179 -2.10 -8.48 -19.77
N GLU A 180 -0.99 -7.87 -19.40
CA GLU A 180 0.35 -8.13 -19.98
C GLU A 180 1.02 -9.38 -19.35
N GLY A 181 0.33 -10.12 -18.46
CA GLY A 181 0.77 -11.38 -17.87
C GLY A 181 1.55 -11.25 -16.56
N THR A 182 1.60 -10.07 -15.96
CA THR A 182 2.19 -9.87 -14.63
C THR A 182 1.24 -10.41 -13.56
N SER A 183 1.77 -11.19 -12.62
CA SER A 183 1.05 -11.65 -11.42
C SER A 183 1.24 -10.64 -10.29
N ILE A 184 0.18 -10.30 -9.57
CA ILE A 184 0.22 -9.21 -8.59
C ILE A 184 -0.23 -9.71 -7.23
N ILE A 185 0.58 -9.46 -6.19
CA ILE A 185 0.18 -9.58 -4.79
C ILE A 185 -0.22 -8.19 -4.32
N PHE A 186 -1.50 -8.01 -4.04
CA PHE A 186 -2.07 -6.72 -3.68
C PHE A 186 -2.46 -6.72 -2.21
N ILE A 187 -1.80 -5.87 -1.41
CA ILE A 187 -2.11 -5.75 0.01
C ILE A 187 -2.86 -4.45 0.23
N SER A 188 -4.03 -4.56 0.81
CA SER A 188 -4.83 -3.42 1.23
C SER A 188 -5.63 -3.78 2.48
N HIS A 189 -5.87 -2.80 3.33
CA HIS A 189 -6.86 -2.89 4.40
C HIS A 189 -8.23 -2.38 3.93
N ARG A 190 -8.33 -1.87 2.70
CA ARG A 190 -9.57 -1.36 2.09
C ARG A 190 -10.24 -2.48 1.30
N MET A 191 -11.41 -2.89 1.75
CA MET A 191 -12.18 -3.93 1.04
C MET A 191 -12.58 -3.50 -0.37
N GLU A 192 -12.82 -2.20 -0.58
CA GLU A 192 -13.17 -1.66 -1.89
C GLU A 192 -12.10 -1.98 -2.94
N ASP A 193 -10.82 -1.79 -2.59
CA ASP A 193 -9.69 -2.09 -3.47
C ASP A 193 -9.66 -3.57 -3.85
N MET A 194 -9.85 -4.44 -2.85
CA MET A 194 -9.86 -5.90 -3.05
C MET A 194 -10.99 -6.33 -3.99
N TYR A 195 -12.24 -5.91 -3.71
CA TYR A 195 -13.39 -6.26 -4.56
C TYR A 195 -13.28 -5.67 -5.97
N ARG A 196 -12.58 -4.56 -6.13
CA ARG A 196 -12.39 -3.89 -7.43
C ARG A 196 -11.35 -4.57 -8.32
N LEU A 197 -10.27 -5.12 -7.72
CA LEU A 197 -9.09 -5.54 -8.46
C LEU A 197 -8.81 -7.05 -8.40
N ALA A 198 -9.04 -7.69 -7.25
CA ALA A 198 -8.50 -9.01 -7.00
C ALA A 198 -9.37 -10.13 -7.58
N ASP A 199 -8.72 -11.19 -8.05
CA ASP A 199 -9.39 -12.44 -8.45
C ASP A 199 -9.62 -13.34 -7.24
N ARG A 200 -8.62 -13.40 -6.34
CA ARG A 200 -8.69 -14.19 -5.11
C ARG A 200 -8.19 -13.36 -3.93
N VAL A 201 -8.63 -13.75 -2.75
CA VAL A 201 -8.20 -13.15 -1.49
C VAL A 201 -7.74 -14.22 -0.51
N THR A 202 -6.57 -14.00 0.08
CA THR A 202 -6.07 -14.78 1.22
C THR A 202 -6.15 -13.93 2.48
N VAL A 203 -6.65 -14.50 3.56
CA VAL A 203 -6.74 -13.84 4.86
C VAL A 203 -5.72 -14.43 5.82
N PHE A 204 -4.95 -13.54 6.45
CA PHE A 204 -4.11 -13.86 7.61
C PHE A 204 -4.72 -13.24 8.86
N ARG A 205 -4.61 -13.96 9.97
CA ARG A 205 -4.99 -13.52 11.31
C ARG A 205 -4.09 -14.16 12.35
N ASP A 206 -3.60 -13.38 13.31
CA ASP A 206 -2.76 -13.86 14.42
C ASP A 206 -1.55 -14.68 13.92
N ALA A 207 -0.86 -14.17 12.89
CA ALA A 207 0.27 -14.83 12.22
C ALA A 207 -0.05 -16.19 11.57
N ARG A 208 -1.32 -16.50 11.31
CA ARG A 208 -1.78 -17.76 10.72
C ARG A 208 -2.56 -17.54 9.43
N TYR A 209 -2.52 -18.52 8.56
CA TYR A 209 -3.39 -18.62 7.40
C TYR A 209 -4.80 -19.01 7.84
N ILE A 210 -5.82 -18.28 7.40
CA ILE A 210 -7.24 -18.55 7.72
C ILE A 210 -7.93 -19.22 6.53
N GLY A 211 -7.72 -18.70 5.32
CA GLY A 211 -8.32 -19.24 4.12
C GLY A 211 -7.99 -18.43 2.88
N THR A 212 -8.36 -18.99 1.72
CA THR A 212 -8.26 -18.32 0.41
C THR A 212 -9.58 -18.54 -0.32
N TRP A 213 -10.14 -17.48 -0.89
CA TRP A 213 -11.41 -17.49 -1.61
C TRP A 213 -11.29 -16.79 -2.95
N ASP A 214 -12.11 -17.17 -3.90
CA ASP A 214 -12.39 -16.36 -5.08
C ASP A 214 -13.21 -15.14 -4.64
N VAL A 215 -12.86 -13.96 -5.11
CA VAL A 215 -13.46 -12.69 -4.63
C VAL A 215 -14.94 -12.58 -4.97
N ASP A 216 -15.36 -13.17 -6.07
CA ASP A 216 -16.77 -13.24 -6.50
C ASP A 216 -17.65 -14.20 -5.67
N LYS A 217 -17.03 -15.04 -4.81
CA LYS A 217 -17.71 -16.06 -4.00
C LYS A 217 -17.71 -15.79 -2.50
N ILE A 218 -16.97 -14.77 -2.03
CA ILE A 218 -16.93 -14.42 -0.60
C ILE A 218 -17.71 -13.13 -0.36
N SER A 219 -18.64 -13.17 0.57
CA SER A 219 -19.36 -11.97 1.02
C SER A 219 -18.49 -11.09 1.91
N LYS A 220 -18.88 -9.81 2.01
CA LYS A 220 -18.19 -8.84 2.87
C LYS A 220 -18.18 -9.27 4.34
N ASP A 221 -19.29 -9.81 4.84
CA ASP A 221 -19.43 -10.20 6.24
C ASP A 221 -18.59 -11.45 6.55
N GLU A 222 -18.54 -12.43 5.63
CA GLU A 222 -17.65 -13.58 5.75
C GLU A 222 -16.19 -13.18 5.77
N LEU A 223 -15.79 -12.25 4.89
CA LEU A 223 -14.42 -11.75 4.84
C LEU A 223 -14.05 -11.01 6.14
N ILE A 224 -14.93 -10.16 6.65
CA ILE A 224 -14.73 -9.48 7.94
C ILE A 224 -14.59 -10.50 9.06
N SER A 225 -15.48 -11.50 9.12
CA SER A 225 -15.43 -12.56 10.12
C SER A 225 -14.12 -13.36 10.04
N ALA A 226 -13.63 -13.65 8.83
CA ALA A 226 -12.33 -14.31 8.64
C ALA A 226 -11.18 -13.46 9.16
N MET A 227 -11.22 -12.14 8.93
CA MET A 227 -10.17 -11.21 9.37
C MET A 227 -10.15 -10.99 10.89
N VAL A 228 -11.34 -10.82 11.49
CA VAL A 228 -11.49 -10.44 12.93
C VAL A 228 -11.61 -11.68 13.83
N GLY A 229 -12.09 -12.81 13.33
CA GLY A 229 -12.21 -14.07 14.07
C GLY A 229 -13.46 -14.21 14.93
N ARG A 230 -14.40 -13.30 14.81
CA ARG A 230 -15.72 -13.36 15.46
C ARG A 230 -16.78 -12.84 14.51
N GLU A 231 -17.98 -13.31 14.64
CA GLU A 231 -19.11 -12.67 13.95
C GLU A 231 -19.23 -11.22 14.41
N VAL A 232 -19.04 -10.30 13.48
CA VAL A 232 -19.17 -8.88 13.76
C VAL A 232 -20.64 -8.52 13.56
N THR A 233 -21.46 -8.84 14.56
CA THR A 233 -22.87 -8.46 14.58
C THR A 233 -23.07 -6.96 14.65
N GLN A 234 -22.09 -6.22 15.18
CA GLN A 234 -22.02 -4.75 15.17
C GLN A 234 -20.57 -4.30 15.06
N LEU A 235 -20.20 -3.69 13.94
CA LEU A 235 -18.87 -3.07 13.73
C LEU A 235 -18.57 -1.98 14.78
N TYR A 236 -19.60 -1.26 15.22
CA TYR A 236 -19.51 -0.18 16.21
C TYR A 236 -20.67 -0.30 17.19
N PRO A 237 -20.54 -1.11 18.27
CA PRO A 237 -21.59 -1.21 19.27
C PRO A 237 -21.78 0.12 19.96
N LYS A 238 -22.82 0.87 19.56
CA LYS A 238 -23.18 2.13 20.19
C LYS A 238 -23.94 1.85 21.47
N GLN A 239 -23.31 2.07 22.62
CA GLN A 239 -24.01 2.08 23.90
C GLN A 239 -24.71 3.43 24.08
N ALA A 240 -25.99 3.42 24.43
CA ALA A 240 -26.71 4.60 24.82
C ALA A 240 -26.18 5.07 26.19
N VAL A 241 -25.42 6.16 26.20
CA VAL A 241 -24.95 6.80 27.42
C VAL A 241 -25.76 8.08 27.61
N PRO A 242 -26.19 8.42 28.84
CA PRO A 242 -26.84 9.68 29.12
C PRO A 242 -25.90 10.85 28.72
N ILE A 243 -26.38 11.72 27.85
CA ILE A 243 -25.66 12.93 27.47
C ILE A 243 -25.88 13.98 28.57
N GLY A 244 -24.78 14.45 29.13
CA GLY A 244 -24.79 15.44 30.24
C GLY A 244 -24.68 16.89 29.75
N GLU A 245 -24.22 17.73 30.63
CA GLU A 245 -23.96 19.16 30.37
C GLU A 245 -22.78 19.38 29.42
N THR A 246 -22.63 20.58 28.87
CA THR A 246 -21.52 20.96 27.99
C THR A 246 -20.17 20.81 28.72
N ALA A 247 -19.29 19.98 28.13
CA ALA A 247 -17.94 19.73 28.61
C ALA A 247 -16.90 20.65 27.96
N LEU A 248 -17.13 21.00 26.69
CA LEU A 248 -16.29 21.91 25.92
C LEU A 248 -17.18 22.83 25.08
N GLU A 249 -16.95 24.11 25.16
CA GLU A 249 -17.58 25.11 24.32
C GLU A 249 -16.49 25.87 23.55
N VAL A 250 -16.61 25.92 22.24
CA VAL A 250 -15.72 26.65 21.34
C VAL A 250 -16.56 27.73 20.66
N LYS A 251 -16.16 29.00 20.77
CA LYS A 251 -16.89 30.16 20.19
C LYS A 251 -15.96 31.01 19.36
N GLY A 252 -16.26 31.16 18.07
CA GLY A 252 -15.57 32.09 17.18
C GLY A 252 -14.08 31.81 17.03
N LEU A 253 -13.64 30.55 17.26
CA LEU A 253 -12.21 30.20 17.20
C LEU A 253 -11.65 30.50 15.83
N THR A 254 -10.64 31.37 15.79
CA THR A 254 -10.03 31.84 14.53
C THR A 254 -8.52 31.81 14.63
N LYS A 255 -7.84 31.25 13.61
CA LYS A 255 -6.40 31.34 13.42
C LYS A 255 -6.09 31.74 12.00
N LYS A 256 -5.52 32.93 11.82
CA LYS A 256 -5.19 33.47 10.48
C LYS A 256 -4.33 32.49 9.68
N GLY A 257 -4.80 32.18 8.47
CA GLY A 257 -4.10 31.24 7.56
C GLY A 257 -4.47 29.76 7.74
N TYR A 258 -5.25 29.41 8.78
CA TYR A 258 -5.63 28.03 9.07
C TYR A 258 -7.16 27.83 9.06
N PHE A 259 -7.90 28.56 9.93
CA PHE A 259 -9.36 28.46 10.03
C PHE A 259 -9.96 29.76 10.59
N LYS A 260 -11.26 29.98 10.37
CA LYS A 260 -11.96 31.20 10.77
C LYS A 260 -13.34 30.87 11.32
N ASP A 261 -13.70 31.53 12.45
CA ASP A 261 -15.03 31.58 13.06
C ASP A 261 -15.64 30.18 13.32
N ILE A 262 -14.84 29.27 13.91
CA ILE A 262 -15.28 27.91 14.26
C ILE A 262 -15.97 27.93 15.61
N SER A 263 -17.23 27.46 15.64
CA SER A 263 -18.03 27.38 16.88
C SER A 263 -18.74 26.02 16.96
N PHE A 264 -18.63 25.35 18.09
CA PHE A 264 -19.35 24.12 18.43
C PHE A 264 -19.26 23.86 19.94
N ASP A 265 -20.12 22.99 20.43
CA ASP A 265 -20.07 22.47 21.80
C ASP A 265 -20.00 20.95 21.81
N VAL A 266 -19.37 20.38 22.84
CA VAL A 266 -19.29 18.94 23.10
C VAL A 266 -19.81 18.68 24.51
N LYS A 267 -20.73 17.73 24.64
CA LYS A 267 -21.36 17.38 25.92
C LYS A 267 -20.67 16.21 26.60
N LYS A 268 -20.80 16.10 27.91
CA LYS A 268 -20.31 14.94 28.67
C LYS A 268 -20.99 13.65 28.16
N GLY A 269 -20.21 12.63 27.90
CA GLY A 269 -20.70 11.35 27.36
C GLY A 269 -21.02 11.36 25.86
N GLU A 270 -20.77 12.47 25.16
CA GLU A 270 -20.97 12.58 23.71
C GLU A 270 -19.72 12.19 22.93
N ILE A 271 -19.93 11.52 21.80
CA ILE A 271 -18.91 11.36 20.76
C ILE A 271 -19.24 12.36 19.66
N PHE A 272 -18.49 13.45 19.62
CA PHE A 272 -18.65 14.51 18.62
C PHE A 272 -17.76 14.26 17.41
N GLY A 273 -18.33 14.25 16.21
CA GLY A 273 -17.61 13.99 14.96
C GLY A 273 -17.28 15.27 14.19
N LEU A 274 -15.99 15.54 13.98
CA LEU A 274 -15.49 16.61 13.09
C LEU A 274 -15.19 16.02 11.72
N THR A 275 -15.97 16.35 10.70
CA THR A 275 -15.85 15.81 9.35
C THR A 275 -15.56 16.89 8.31
N GLY A 276 -15.04 16.50 7.15
CA GLY A 276 -14.72 17.41 6.04
C GLY A 276 -13.68 16.80 5.08
N LEU A 277 -13.47 17.46 3.95
CA LEU A 277 -12.49 17.04 2.94
C LEU A 277 -11.04 17.20 3.44
N VAL A 278 -10.10 16.57 2.76
CA VAL A 278 -8.66 16.79 2.98
C VAL A 278 -8.34 18.27 2.79
N GLY A 279 -7.61 18.87 3.72
CA GLY A 279 -7.31 20.31 3.70
C GLY A 279 -8.41 21.21 4.30
N ALA A 280 -9.50 20.66 4.84
CA ALA A 280 -10.58 21.44 5.47
C ALA A 280 -10.21 22.06 6.85
N GLY A 281 -8.99 21.88 7.34
CA GLY A 281 -8.52 22.48 8.59
C GLY A 281 -8.93 21.77 9.88
N ARG A 282 -9.47 20.55 9.80
CA ARG A 282 -9.93 19.78 10.99
C ARG A 282 -8.83 19.53 12.01
N SER A 283 -7.66 19.10 11.55
CA SER A 283 -6.51 18.85 12.41
C SER A 283 -6.00 20.14 13.05
N GLU A 284 -5.99 21.21 12.30
CA GLU A 284 -5.57 22.52 12.75
C GLU A 284 -6.51 23.10 13.81
N VAL A 285 -7.83 22.87 13.69
CA VAL A 285 -8.82 23.24 14.73
C VAL A 285 -8.53 22.46 16.01
N CYS A 286 -8.35 21.13 15.94
CA CYS A 286 -8.00 20.33 17.11
C CYS A 286 -6.68 20.77 17.75
N GLN A 287 -5.65 21.04 16.93
CA GLN A 287 -4.36 21.57 17.40
C GLN A 287 -4.51 22.95 18.08
N GLY A 288 -5.41 23.80 17.56
CA GLY A 288 -5.72 25.08 18.17
C GLY A 288 -6.37 24.94 19.55
N ILE A 289 -7.33 24.02 19.69
CA ILE A 289 -8.01 23.73 20.96
C ILE A 289 -7.02 23.14 21.98
N CYS A 290 -6.13 22.25 21.55
CA CYS A 290 -5.09 21.66 22.41
C CYS A 290 -3.90 22.60 22.70
N GLY A 291 -3.89 23.83 22.18
CA GLY A 291 -2.81 24.81 22.42
C GLY A 291 -1.50 24.52 21.67
N LEU A 292 -1.53 23.62 20.67
CA LEU A 292 -0.37 23.32 19.84
C LEU A 292 -0.10 24.38 18.75
N LEU A 293 -1.15 25.07 18.30
CA LEU A 293 -1.06 26.24 17.42
C LEU A 293 -1.02 27.51 18.26
N LYS A 294 0.15 28.12 18.39
CA LYS A 294 0.35 29.43 19.05
C LYS A 294 -0.07 30.58 18.17
#